data_3f1c083faf8b5f3aff29c116d67221ce
#
_entry.id   3f1c083faf8b5f3aff29c116d67221ce
#
_cell.length_a   1.000
_cell.length_b   1.000
_cell.length_c   1.000
_cell.angle_alpha   90.00
_cell.angle_beta   90.00
_cell.angle_gamma   90.00
#
_symmetry.space_group_name_H-M   'P 1'
#
loop_
_entity.id
_entity.type
_entity.pdbx_description
1 polymer ?
#
loop_
_entity_poly.entity_id
_entity_poly.type
_entity_poly.pdbx_seq_one_letter_code
_entity_poly.pdbx_strand_id
1 'polypeptide(L)'
;MAKIRGLKAKLEAHPRYGVPGRIYDIETKPSKQEPALIAESLLKKIARDLKINPDLSQLKLDQVKQSILGSHVLYQQYQEGIPISGAWIRVDIDKDGKVYNIQNDLVPESVIAKTRKIKTTRDLMTAPVKQLSAEEARCRALEVVEATSKSSRDVLENELLYFPYNGVPTLAWKVIVKTTSPQAEWKMYLDAHSGAILDKVNMLKTVDGKGKVFDPNPVVTLNNTHLKDSSQIPAAAYSQVILKDLKNTGLLDGPFVSTRGTAKRVKRKNLQFLFTRQDRAFKEVMVYFHIDRAQRYLQELGFNNVLNHPIEVNIDGETDDNSHYSPGTKSLSFGTGGIDDAEDAEIVLHEYGHAIQDNQVPGFGASAEAGAMGEGFGDFLAASFFSDVKPKNMKPTLGNWDAVAYSGAELPFLRRLDSNKRYPKDIKGEVHDDGEIWSACLWELRAALGRKATEILVIAHHFLISRKASFEDAAKALITANKNLNHGANESVIRDVFVRRGILPNPKRNNKRAGVPFAETTGRK
;
A
#
# COMPACT_ATOMS: atom_id res chain seq x y z
N MET A 1 -1.31 34.29 -24.79
CA MET A 1 -1.35 32.87 -25.17
C MET A 1 -0.37 32.66 -26.31
N ALA A 2 0.64 31.80 -26.15
CA ALA A 2 1.50 31.44 -27.27
C ALA A 2 0.66 30.73 -28.34
N LYS A 3 0.81 31.12 -29.62
CA LYS A 3 0.11 30.50 -30.72
C LYS A 3 1.09 29.68 -31.53
N ILE A 4 0.77 28.42 -31.83
CA ILE A 4 1.47 27.64 -32.85
C ILE A 4 0.94 28.05 -34.24
N ARG A 5 1.84 28.34 -35.16
CA ARG A 5 1.46 28.78 -36.52
C ARG A 5 0.64 27.72 -37.24
N GLY A 6 -0.60 28.07 -37.58
CA GLY A 6 -1.49 27.22 -38.38
C GLY A 6 -2.07 26.01 -37.65
N LEU A 7 -2.06 26.00 -36.32
CA LEU A 7 -2.69 24.98 -35.49
C LEU A 7 -3.55 25.63 -34.42
N LYS A 8 -4.81 25.24 -34.34
CA LYS A 8 -5.70 25.63 -33.22
C LYS A 8 -5.55 24.63 -32.11
N ALA A 9 -4.98 25.06 -30.97
CA ALA A 9 -4.67 24.22 -29.84
C ALA A 9 -4.46 25.03 -28.56
N LYS A 10 -4.48 24.35 -27.39
CA LYS A 10 -4.02 24.89 -26.10
C LYS A 10 -2.58 24.49 -25.85
N LEU A 11 -1.85 25.34 -25.11
CA LEU A 11 -0.41 25.18 -24.86
C LEU A 11 -0.10 25.29 -23.38
N GLU A 12 0.78 24.39 -22.91
CA GLU A 12 1.51 24.52 -21.65
C GLU A 12 3.01 24.64 -21.98
N ALA A 13 3.69 25.58 -21.31
CA ALA A 13 5.12 25.78 -21.54
C ALA A 13 5.97 24.64 -20.95
N HIS A 14 7.03 24.26 -21.65
CA HIS A 14 8.04 23.37 -21.11
C HIS A 14 8.75 24.06 -19.93
N PRO A 15 8.85 23.44 -18.73
CA PRO A 15 9.31 24.10 -17.52
C PRO A 15 10.77 24.61 -17.60
N ARG A 16 11.58 24.02 -18.48
CA ARG A 16 13.02 24.31 -18.59
C ARG A 16 13.39 25.15 -19.81
N TYR A 17 12.71 25.01 -20.95
CA TYR A 17 13.21 25.54 -22.22
C TYR A 17 12.36 26.67 -22.82
N GLY A 18 11.23 27.00 -22.24
CA GLY A 18 10.35 28.08 -22.72
C GLY A 18 9.80 27.84 -24.13
N VAL A 19 9.70 26.58 -24.57
CA VAL A 19 9.00 26.11 -25.76
C VAL A 19 7.70 25.43 -25.32
N PRO A 20 6.75 25.11 -26.22
CA PRO A 20 5.60 24.29 -25.85
C PRO A 20 6.06 22.91 -25.33
N GLY A 21 5.69 22.57 -24.09
CA GLY A 21 5.93 21.27 -23.46
C GLY A 21 4.74 20.33 -23.64
N ARG A 22 3.51 20.89 -23.64
CA ARG A 22 2.31 20.15 -23.97
C ARG A 22 1.44 20.98 -24.90
N ILE A 23 0.91 20.31 -25.94
CA ILE A 23 -0.02 20.89 -26.91
C ILE A 23 -1.23 19.97 -26.91
N TYR A 24 -2.42 20.49 -26.59
CA TYR A 24 -3.62 19.68 -26.42
C TYR A 24 -4.86 20.42 -26.92
N ASP A 25 -6.00 19.76 -26.96
CA ASP A 25 -7.22 20.24 -27.63
C ASP A 25 -6.91 20.66 -29.08
N ILE A 26 -6.19 19.79 -29.80
CA ILE A 26 -5.68 20.07 -31.13
C ILE A 26 -6.78 19.79 -32.15
N GLU A 27 -7.05 20.77 -33.02
CA GLU A 27 -7.96 20.58 -34.16
C GLU A 27 -7.16 20.17 -35.41
N THR A 28 -7.21 18.87 -35.77
CA THR A 28 -6.71 18.38 -37.06
C THR A 28 -7.81 17.70 -37.88
N LYS A 29 -7.59 17.57 -39.18
CA LYS A 29 -8.52 16.79 -40.03
C LYS A 29 -8.27 15.29 -39.82
N PRO A 30 -9.30 14.44 -39.98
CA PRO A 30 -9.12 13.00 -40.01
C PRO A 30 -8.14 12.57 -41.09
N SER A 31 -7.38 11.50 -40.85
CA SER A 31 -6.44 10.94 -41.81
C SER A 31 -6.47 9.42 -41.76
N LYS A 32 -6.35 8.78 -42.92
CA LYS A 32 -6.20 7.31 -43.04
C LYS A 32 -4.75 6.86 -43.23
N GLN A 33 -3.77 7.79 -43.13
CA GLN A 33 -2.36 7.49 -43.23
C GLN A 33 -1.90 6.73 -41.98
N GLU A 34 -0.75 6.05 -42.11
CA GLU A 34 -0.08 5.42 -40.97
C GLU A 34 0.23 6.43 -39.88
N PRO A 35 0.06 6.08 -38.59
CA PRO A 35 0.21 7.01 -37.47
C PRO A 35 1.57 7.74 -37.46
N ALA A 36 2.65 7.05 -37.82
CA ALA A 36 3.99 7.65 -37.89
C ALA A 36 4.07 8.77 -38.94
N LEU A 37 3.41 8.61 -40.11
CA LEU A 37 3.37 9.62 -41.17
C LEU A 37 2.51 10.83 -40.77
N ILE A 38 1.41 10.59 -40.07
CA ILE A 38 0.57 11.67 -39.52
C ILE A 38 1.39 12.50 -38.54
N ALA A 39 2.07 11.84 -37.59
CA ALA A 39 2.92 12.49 -36.59
C ALA A 39 4.06 13.27 -37.25
N GLU A 40 4.80 12.66 -38.16
CA GLU A 40 5.91 13.30 -38.87
C GLU A 40 5.48 14.56 -39.64
N SER A 41 4.37 14.47 -40.40
CA SER A 41 3.82 15.60 -41.14
C SER A 41 3.46 16.78 -40.22
N LEU A 42 2.84 16.51 -39.06
CA LEU A 42 2.51 17.54 -38.09
C LEU A 42 3.75 18.14 -37.46
N LEU A 43 4.73 17.29 -37.04
CA LEU A 43 5.97 17.74 -36.42
C LEU A 43 6.78 18.64 -37.36
N LYS A 44 6.89 18.32 -38.66
CA LYS A 44 7.50 19.20 -39.68
C LYS A 44 6.85 20.57 -39.74
N LYS A 45 5.51 20.63 -39.65
CA LYS A 45 4.74 21.87 -39.69
C LYS A 45 4.99 22.77 -38.48
N ILE A 46 5.15 22.18 -37.26
CA ILE A 46 5.33 22.92 -36.00
C ILE A 46 6.80 22.97 -35.51
N ALA A 47 7.74 22.42 -36.25
CA ALA A 47 9.15 22.30 -35.84
C ALA A 47 9.78 23.62 -35.39
N ARG A 48 9.44 24.73 -36.08
CA ARG A 48 9.93 26.07 -35.75
C ARG A 48 9.44 26.57 -34.40
N ASP A 49 8.19 26.25 -34.05
CA ASP A 49 7.60 26.60 -32.75
C ASP A 49 8.21 25.78 -31.62
N LEU A 50 8.63 24.54 -31.90
CA LEU A 50 9.36 23.65 -31.00
C LEU A 50 10.86 23.99 -30.94
N LYS A 51 11.36 24.90 -31.81
CA LYS A 51 12.77 25.27 -31.99
C LYS A 51 13.67 24.07 -32.31
N ILE A 52 13.20 23.18 -33.18
CA ILE A 52 13.93 22.04 -33.73
C ILE A 52 14.08 22.17 -35.25
N ASN A 53 14.96 21.34 -35.85
CA ASN A 53 15.16 21.37 -37.30
C ASN A 53 13.90 20.90 -38.04
N PRO A 54 13.44 21.64 -39.08
CA PRO A 54 12.24 21.30 -39.80
C PRO A 54 12.30 19.98 -40.59
N ASP A 55 13.48 19.50 -40.92
CA ASP A 55 13.72 18.20 -41.59
C ASP A 55 13.59 17.01 -40.64
N LEU A 56 13.49 17.28 -39.31
CA LEU A 56 13.44 16.30 -38.22
C LEU A 56 14.66 15.34 -38.19
N SER A 57 15.76 15.69 -38.82
CA SER A 57 16.98 14.83 -38.94
C SER A 57 17.54 14.38 -37.60
N GLN A 58 17.28 15.15 -36.52
CA GLN A 58 17.67 14.83 -35.15
C GLN A 58 16.67 13.90 -34.43
N LEU A 59 15.55 13.52 -35.04
CA LEU A 59 14.55 12.64 -34.45
C LEU A 59 14.60 11.26 -35.12
N LYS A 60 14.52 10.20 -34.31
CA LYS A 60 14.29 8.83 -34.79
C LYS A 60 13.01 8.30 -34.18
N LEU A 61 12.19 7.63 -35.00
CA LEU A 61 11.02 6.91 -34.50
C LEU A 61 11.49 5.82 -33.54
N ASP A 62 11.02 5.90 -32.29
CA ASP A 62 11.34 4.92 -31.25
C ASP A 62 10.27 3.81 -31.23
N GLN A 63 9.01 4.19 -31.11
CA GLN A 63 7.90 3.22 -31.08
C GLN A 63 6.56 3.83 -31.46
N VAL A 64 5.64 2.95 -31.87
CA VAL A 64 4.21 3.26 -32.05
C VAL A 64 3.43 2.31 -31.15
N LYS A 65 2.79 2.84 -30.10
CA LYS A 65 1.91 2.06 -29.20
C LYS A 65 0.47 2.25 -29.58
N GLN A 66 -0.34 1.19 -29.41
CA GLN A 66 -1.81 1.24 -29.55
C GLN A 66 -2.47 1.24 -28.18
N SER A 67 -3.58 1.96 -28.06
CA SER A 67 -4.46 1.94 -26.89
C SER A 67 -5.92 2.03 -27.31
N ILE A 68 -6.83 2.00 -26.35
CA ILE A 68 -8.27 2.24 -26.60
C ILE A 68 -8.56 3.64 -27.14
N LEU A 69 -7.65 4.60 -26.96
CA LEU A 69 -7.77 5.98 -27.43
C LEU A 69 -7.25 6.17 -28.86
N GLY A 70 -6.41 5.26 -29.36
CA GLY A 70 -5.77 5.34 -30.67
C GLY A 70 -4.28 5.01 -30.62
N SER A 71 -3.47 5.72 -31.41
CA SER A 71 -2.05 5.49 -31.59
C SER A 71 -1.21 6.54 -30.88
N HIS A 72 -0.11 6.11 -30.26
CA HIS A 72 0.86 6.95 -29.56
C HIS A 72 2.22 6.80 -30.22
N VAL A 73 2.65 7.81 -30.97
CA VAL A 73 3.89 7.80 -31.76
C VAL A 73 4.98 8.52 -30.97
N LEU A 74 6.06 7.83 -30.65
CA LEU A 74 7.19 8.35 -29.87
C LEU A 74 8.43 8.49 -30.73
N TYR A 75 9.06 9.66 -30.70
CA TYR A 75 10.36 9.93 -31.29
C TYR A 75 11.38 10.28 -30.22
N GLN A 76 12.58 9.69 -30.32
CA GLN A 76 13.75 10.01 -29.51
C GLN A 76 14.63 11.01 -30.22
N GLN A 77 15.16 12.01 -29.51
CA GLN A 77 16.10 13.00 -30.04
C GLN A 77 17.55 12.52 -29.95
N TYR A 78 18.32 12.84 -30.97
CA TYR A 78 19.74 12.50 -31.10
C TYR A 78 20.57 13.76 -31.37
N GLN A 79 21.83 13.74 -30.92
CA GLN A 79 22.85 14.70 -31.28
C GLN A 79 24.08 13.93 -31.75
N GLU A 80 24.59 14.23 -32.98
CA GLU A 80 25.73 13.53 -33.54
C GLU A 80 25.60 11.99 -33.55
N GLY A 81 24.38 11.48 -33.75
CA GLY A 81 24.07 10.05 -33.72
C GLY A 81 23.92 9.41 -32.34
N ILE A 82 24.15 10.16 -31.25
CA ILE A 82 24.09 9.72 -29.87
C ILE A 82 22.74 10.21 -29.27
N PRO A 83 21.98 9.37 -28.54
CA PRO A 83 20.69 9.78 -27.98
C PRO A 83 20.86 10.82 -26.85
N ILE A 84 19.89 11.74 -26.75
CA ILE A 84 19.81 12.67 -25.62
C ILE A 84 18.83 12.09 -24.59
N SER A 85 19.31 11.78 -23.41
CA SER A 85 18.53 11.17 -22.33
C SER A 85 17.31 12.02 -21.95
N GLY A 86 16.12 11.41 -21.97
CA GLY A 86 14.88 12.08 -21.62
C GLY A 86 14.37 13.08 -22.66
N ALA A 87 15.04 13.26 -23.79
CA ALA A 87 14.61 14.15 -24.88
C ALA A 87 13.78 13.37 -25.91
N TRP A 88 12.49 13.40 -25.75
CA TRP A 88 11.55 12.71 -26.63
C TRP A 88 10.32 13.58 -26.92
N ILE A 89 9.60 13.26 -28.00
CA ILE A 89 8.30 13.83 -28.32
C ILE A 89 7.31 12.72 -28.62
N ARG A 90 6.13 12.81 -27.99
CA ARG A 90 5.02 11.90 -28.24
C ARG A 90 3.87 12.61 -28.92
N VAL A 91 3.36 12.03 -29.98
CA VAL A 91 2.17 12.49 -30.72
C VAL A 91 1.06 11.47 -30.52
N ASP A 92 -0.05 11.89 -29.93
CA ASP A 92 -1.21 11.05 -29.64
C ASP A 92 -2.30 11.29 -30.70
N ILE A 93 -2.73 10.22 -31.38
CA ILE A 93 -3.61 10.22 -32.55
C ILE A 93 -4.82 9.34 -32.24
N ASP A 94 -6.04 9.84 -32.45
CA ASP A 94 -7.27 9.09 -32.23
C ASP A 94 -7.54 8.04 -33.34
N LYS A 95 -8.63 7.30 -33.21
CA LYS A 95 -9.02 6.24 -34.16
C LYS A 95 -9.41 6.77 -35.55
N ASP A 96 -9.75 8.05 -35.65
CA ASP A 96 -10.05 8.72 -36.91
C ASP A 96 -8.80 9.30 -37.57
N GLY A 97 -7.63 9.16 -36.95
CA GLY A 97 -6.38 9.73 -37.44
C GLY A 97 -6.21 11.23 -37.15
N LYS A 98 -6.94 11.77 -36.16
CA LYS A 98 -6.78 13.16 -35.71
C LYS A 98 -5.78 13.20 -34.57
N VAL A 99 -4.86 14.17 -34.60
CA VAL A 99 -3.95 14.41 -33.47
C VAL A 99 -4.70 15.21 -32.41
N TYR A 100 -4.70 14.72 -31.17
CA TYR A 100 -5.39 15.36 -30.06
C TYR A 100 -4.47 15.84 -28.93
N ASN A 101 -3.23 15.33 -28.85
CA ASN A 101 -2.26 15.72 -27.83
C ASN A 101 -0.83 15.52 -28.32
N ILE A 102 0.09 16.40 -27.90
CA ILE A 102 1.54 16.26 -28.09
C ILE A 102 2.21 16.56 -26.76
N GLN A 103 3.12 15.69 -26.34
CA GLN A 103 4.04 15.92 -25.21
C GLN A 103 5.45 16.07 -25.73
N ASN A 104 6.14 17.14 -25.35
CA ASN A 104 7.42 17.55 -25.88
C ASN A 104 8.43 17.79 -24.77
N ASP A 105 9.44 16.96 -24.71
CA ASP A 105 10.61 17.08 -23.83
C ASP A 105 11.92 17.24 -24.65
N LEU A 106 11.80 17.66 -25.91
CA LEU A 106 12.96 17.89 -26.78
C LEU A 106 13.81 19.05 -26.29
N VAL A 107 15.14 18.91 -26.47
CA VAL A 107 16.09 19.98 -26.25
C VAL A 107 16.11 20.90 -27.49
N PRO A 108 15.88 22.21 -27.37
CA PRO A 108 15.91 23.15 -28.48
C PRO A 108 17.28 23.23 -29.15
N GLU A 109 17.34 23.40 -30.49
CA GLU A 109 18.59 23.51 -31.26
C GLU A 109 19.50 24.62 -30.75
N SER A 110 18.94 25.73 -30.24
CA SER A 110 19.72 26.83 -29.67
C SER A 110 20.51 26.43 -28.41
N VAL A 111 20.03 25.43 -27.65
CA VAL A 111 20.72 24.88 -26.47
C VAL A 111 21.82 23.92 -26.93
N ILE A 112 21.52 23.06 -27.90
CA ILE A 112 22.47 22.13 -28.53
C ILE A 112 23.64 22.89 -29.18
N ALA A 113 23.36 23.97 -29.90
CA ALA A 113 24.39 24.79 -30.56
C ALA A 113 25.33 25.46 -29.54
N LYS A 114 24.87 25.85 -28.37
CA LYS A 114 25.75 26.36 -27.30
C LYS A 114 26.72 25.29 -26.81
N THR A 115 26.28 24.04 -26.68
CA THR A 115 27.14 22.90 -26.30
C THR A 115 28.27 22.67 -27.30
N ARG A 116 27.93 22.70 -28.59
CA ARG A 116 28.92 22.57 -29.67
C ARG A 116 29.98 23.67 -29.62
N LYS A 117 29.59 24.93 -29.37
CA LYS A 117 30.54 26.07 -29.22
C LYS A 117 31.48 25.89 -28.03
N ILE A 118 30.98 25.45 -26.89
CA ILE A 118 31.78 25.20 -25.67
C ILE A 118 32.80 24.08 -25.96
N LYS A 119 32.41 23.01 -26.64
CA LYS A 119 33.28 21.91 -27.03
C LYS A 119 34.42 22.41 -27.95
N THR A 120 34.10 23.14 -29.02
CA THR A 120 35.06 23.68 -29.96
C THR A 120 36.07 24.63 -29.31
N THR A 121 35.65 25.49 -28.42
CA THR A 121 36.51 26.42 -27.67
C THR A 121 37.44 25.67 -26.71
N ARG A 122 36.95 24.61 -26.05
CA ARG A 122 37.74 23.76 -25.15
C ARG A 122 38.78 22.92 -25.90
N ASP A 123 38.42 22.36 -27.07
CA ASP A 123 39.30 21.57 -27.93
C ASP A 123 40.44 22.41 -28.54
N LEU A 124 40.23 23.75 -28.70
CA LEU A 124 41.25 24.69 -29.16
C LEU A 124 42.23 25.14 -28.05
N MET A 125 41.86 24.98 -26.79
CA MET A 125 42.62 25.45 -25.63
C MET A 125 43.33 24.34 -24.85
N THR A 126 43.01 23.08 -25.05
CA THR A 126 43.58 21.93 -24.31
C THR A 126 43.89 20.76 -25.25
N ALA A 127 44.89 19.94 -24.87
CA ALA A 127 45.07 18.64 -25.50
C ALA A 127 43.75 17.83 -25.52
N PRO A 128 43.51 16.97 -26.55
CA PRO A 128 42.27 16.20 -26.62
C PRO A 128 42.07 15.39 -25.33
N VAL A 129 41.03 15.75 -24.57
CA VAL A 129 40.70 15.03 -23.35
C VAL A 129 40.21 13.64 -23.75
N LYS A 130 40.92 12.61 -23.33
CA LYS A 130 40.55 11.21 -23.60
C LYS A 130 39.13 10.94 -23.04
N GLN A 131 38.25 10.43 -23.88
CA GLN A 131 36.95 9.92 -23.45
C GLN A 131 37.14 8.58 -22.73
N LEU A 132 36.44 8.38 -21.63
CA LEU A 132 36.41 7.09 -20.93
C LEU A 132 35.81 6.00 -21.85
N SER A 133 36.42 4.84 -21.82
CA SER A 133 35.86 3.63 -22.42
C SER A 133 34.63 3.15 -21.60
N ALA A 134 33.84 2.28 -22.20
CA ALA A 134 32.72 1.64 -21.52
C ALA A 134 33.17 0.90 -20.26
N GLU A 135 34.32 0.21 -20.30
CA GLU A 135 34.85 -0.53 -19.14
C GLU A 135 35.37 0.42 -18.04
N GLU A 136 36.03 1.51 -18.39
CA GLU A 136 36.48 2.53 -17.42
C GLU A 136 35.24 3.16 -16.70
N ALA A 137 34.17 3.47 -17.44
CA ALA A 137 32.93 3.99 -16.88
C ALA A 137 32.23 2.97 -15.96
N ARG A 138 32.23 1.69 -16.37
CA ARG A 138 31.70 0.57 -15.56
C ARG A 138 32.47 0.43 -14.24
N CYS A 139 33.80 0.38 -14.31
CA CYS A 139 34.63 0.30 -13.10
C CYS A 139 34.37 1.46 -12.15
N ARG A 140 34.31 2.68 -12.69
CA ARG A 140 34.04 3.88 -11.89
C ARG A 140 32.67 3.85 -11.21
N ALA A 141 31.64 3.37 -11.90
CA ALA A 141 30.30 3.20 -11.33
C ALA A 141 30.29 2.15 -10.19
N LEU A 142 31.01 1.05 -10.36
CA LEU A 142 31.18 0.02 -9.33
C LEU A 142 31.91 0.56 -8.10
N GLU A 143 32.99 1.32 -8.24
CA GLU A 143 33.71 1.98 -7.14
C GLU A 143 32.77 2.88 -6.32
N VAL A 144 31.93 3.67 -6.98
CA VAL A 144 30.96 4.56 -6.33
C VAL A 144 29.90 3.79 -5.52
N VAL A 145 29.57 2.58 -5.95
CA VAL A 145 28.62 1.70 -5.27
C VAL A 145 29.31 0.88 -4.18
N GLU A 146 30.59 0.49 -4.36
CA GLU A 146 31.40 -0.24 -3.37
C GLU A 146 31.53 0.49 -2.05
N ALA A 147 31.69 1.80 -2.08
CA ALA A 147 31.73 2.61 -0.88
C ALA A 147 30.45 2.51 -0.02
N THR A 148 29.36 1.96 -0.58
CA THR A 148 28.05 1.89 0.07
C THR A 148 27.47 0.47 0.18
N SER A 149 28.10 -0.56 -0.39
CA SER A 149 27.57 -1.94 -0.46
C SER A 149 28.67 -3.00 -0.44
N LYS A 150 28.52 -4.01 0.42
CA LYS A 150 29.44 -5.17 0.55
C LYS A 150 28.97 -6.41 -0.24
N SER A 151 27.99 -6.29 -1.12
CA SER A 151 27.30 -7.44 -1.76
C SER A 151 27.61 -7.58 -3.25
N SER A 152 27.11 -8.66 -3.86
CA SER A 152 27.24 -8.88 -5.31
C SER A 152 26.63 -7.71 -6.10
N ARG A 153 27.29 -7.36 -7.19
CA ARG A 153 26.98 -6.20 -8.04
C ARG A 153 27.00 -6.61 -9.48
N ASP A 154 25.89 -6.42 -10.15
CA ASP A 154 25.74 -6.69 -11.56
C ASP A 154 25.50 -5.38 -12.31
N VAL A 155 26.25 -5.14 -13.37
CA VAL A 155 26.00 -4.03 -14.28
C VAL A 155 24.98 -4.50 -15.31
N LEU A 156 23.79 -3.90 -15.27
CA LEU A 156 22.66 -4.24 -16.14
C LEU A 156 22.71 -3.48 -17.46
N GLU A 157 23.24 -2.26 -17.45
CA GLU A 157 23.29 -1.39 -18.62
C GLU A 157 24.52 -0.48 -18.56
N ASN A 158 25.12 -0.23 -19.73
CA ASN A 158 26.21 0.71 -19.90
C ASN A 158 26.12 1.33 -21.30
N GLU A 159 25.65 2.58 -21.38
CA GLU A 159 25.31 3.27 -22.63
C GLU A 159 25.91 4.68 -22.67
N LEU A 160 26.52 5.06 -23.81
CA LEU A 160 26.94 6.42 -24.05
C LEU A 160 25.80 7.27 -24.58
N LEU A 161 25.53 8.42 -23.93
CA LEU A 161 24.46 9.32 -24.30
C LEU A 161 24.77 10.77 -23.92
N TYR A 162 23.95 11.71 -24.38
CA TYR A 162 23.95 13.06 -23.83
C TYR A 162 22.96 13.14 -22.65
N PHE A 163 23.45 13.53 -21.46
CA PHE A 163 22.64 13.77 -20.28
C PHE A 163 22.41 15.28 -20.11
N PRO A 164 21.15 15.77 -19.94
CA PRO A 164 20.86 17.20 -19.76
C PRO A 164 21.27 17.71 -18.38
N TYR A 165 22.57 17.75 -18.11
CA TYR A 165 23.11 18.23 -16.83
C TYR A 165 22.99 19.76 -16.75
N ASN A 166 22.31 20.27 -15.71
CA ASN A 166 21.96 21.69 -15.56
C ASN A 166 21.29 22.31 -16.81
N GLY A 167 20.53 21.49 -17.55
CA GLY A 167 19.83 21.91 -18.75
C GLY A 167 20.66 21.93 -20.02
N VAL A 168 21.94 21.54 -19.96
CA VAL A 168 22.87 21.48 -21.10
C VAL A 168 23.20 20.02 -21.41
N PRO A 169 23.01 19.53 -22.65
CA PRO A 169 23.39 18.16 -23.03
C PRO A 169 24.89 17.94 -22.84
N THR A 170 25.27 17.14 -21.85
CA THR A 170 26.65 16.76 -21.51
C THR A 170 26.87 15.31 -21.91
N LEU A 171 27.96 15.00 -22.62
CA LEU A 171 28.29 13.62 -22.99
C LEU A 171 28.58 12.81 -21.72
N ALA A 172 27.87 11.72 -21.54
CA ALA A 172 27.91 10.93 -20.30
C ALA A 172 27.73 9.44 -20.57
N TRP A 173 28.28 8.63 -19.71
CA TRP A 173 27.96 7.22 -19.59
C TRP A 173 26.78 7.05 -18.62
N LYS A 174 25.71 6.43 -19.10
CA LYS A 174 24.63 5.92 -18.26
C LYS A 174 24.99 4.50 -17.86
N VAL A 175 25.12 4.26 -16.56
CA VAL A 175 25.43 2.93 -16.01
C VAL A 175 24.33 2.56 -15.00
N ILE A 176 23.77 1.36 -15.15
CA ILE A 176 22.82 0.79 -14.18
C ILE A 176 23.49 -0.35 -13.44
N VAL A 177 23.59 -0.23 -12.11
CA VAL A 177 24.21 -1.22 -11.25
C VAL A 177 23.18 -1.75 -10.25
N LYS A 178 22.94 -3.06 -10.25
CA LYS A 178 22.12 -3.74 -9.25
C LYS A 178 22.96 -4.18 -8.07
N THR A 179 22.45 -3.94 -6.85
CA THR A 179 23.05 -4.39 -5.59
C THR A 179 22.05 -5.20 -4.78
N THR A 180 22.54 -6.09 -3.91
CA THR A 180 21.69 -6.94 -3.06
C THR A 180 21.67 -6.51 -1.60
N SER A 181 22.65 -5.73 -1.11
CA SER A 181 22.71 -5.26 0.27
C SER A 181 23.43 -3.90 0.39
N PRO A 182 22.71 -2.78 0.48
CA PRO A 182 21.25 -2.68 0.36
C PRO A 182 20.76 -3.06 -1.03
N GLN A 183 19.54 -3.59 -1.12
CA GLN A 183 18.92 -3.86 -2.41
C GLN A 183 18.65 -2.54 -3.14
N ALA A 184 19.21 -2.39 -4.34
CA ALA A 184 19.05 -1.19 -5.15
C ALA A 184 19.34 -1.47 -6.63
N GLU A 185 18.76 -0.63 -7.49
CA GLU A 185 19.13 -0.51 -8.89
C GLU A 185 19.57 0.94 -9.12
N TRP A 186 20.87 1.17 -9.05
CA TRP A 186 21.46 2.47 -9.18
C TRP A 186 21.62 2.87 -10.63
N LYS A 187 20.84 3.83 -11.10
CA LYS A 187 21.08 4.51 -12.36
C LYS A 187 22.00 5.69 -12.12
N MET A 188 23.15 5.69 -12.77
CA MET A 188 24.16 6.74 -12.65
C MET A 188 24.47 7.33 -14.02
N TYR A 189 24.73 8.64 -14.04
CA TYR A 189 25.28 9.33 -15.19
C TYR A 189 26.67 9.84 -14.82
N LEU A 190 27.67 9.40 -15.56
CA LEU A 190 29.06 9.79 -15.37
C LEU A 190 29.49 10.64 -16.54
N ASP A 191 30.11 11.81 -16.30
CA ASP A 191 30.73 12.61 -17.34
C ASP A 191 31.71 11.76 -18.16
N ALA A 192 31.54 11.72 -19.47
CA ALA A 192 32.27 10.81 -20.32
C ALA A 192 33.78 11.11 -20.41
N HIS A 193 34.24 12.26 -19.94
CA HIS A 193 35.66 12.65 -19.95
C HIS A 193 36.28 12.57 -18.55
N SER A 194 35.63 13.15 -17.55
CA SER A 194 36.17 13.22 -16.18
C SER A 194 35.83 12.02 -15.30
N GLY A 195 34.78 11.26 -15.64
CA GLY A 195 34.24 10.21 -14.79
C GLY A 195 33.50 10.73 -13.54
N ALA A 196 33.27 12.04 -13.45
CA ALA A 196 32.51 12.62 -12.34
C ALA A 196 31.04 12.18 -12.40
N ILE A 197 30.46 11.90 -11.24
CA ILE A 197 29.02 11.57 -11.13
C ILE A 197 28.21 12.84 -11.37
N LEU A 198 27.44 12.87 -12.46
CA LEU A 198 26.53 13.95 -12.81
C LEU A 198 25.18 13.77 -12.09
N ASP A 199 24.72 12.52 -11.98
CA ASP A 199 23.50 12.15 -11.28
C ASP A 199 23.56 10.69 -10.81
N LYS A 200 22.91 10.38 -9.67
CA LYS A 200 22.80 9.02 -9.11
C LYS A 200 21.46 8.85 -8.45
N VAL A 201 20.64 7.95 -8.97
CA VAL A 201 19.30 7.65 -8.44
C VAL A 201 19.08 6.15 -8.27
N ASN A 202 18.48 5.75 -7.15
CA ASN A 202 17.96 4.39 -7.02
C ASN A 202 16.61 4.31 -7.75
N MET A 203 16.50 3.41 -8.71
CA MET A 203 15.29 3.22 -9.52
C MET A 203 14.23 2.39 -8.79
N LEU A 204 14.62 1.61 -7.77
CA LEU A 204 13.65 0.89 -6.96
C LEU A 204 12.84 1.87 -6.13
N LYS A 205 11.52 1.84 -6.32
CA LYS A 205 10.57 2.67 -5.56
C LYS A 205 10.37 2.15 -4.15
N THR A 206 10.43 0.82 -3.99
CA THR A 206 10.30 0.11 -2.72
C THR A 206 11.41 -0.93 -2.61
N VAL A 207 11.77 -1.26 -1.36
CA VAL A 207 12.80 -2.26 -1.03
C VAL A 207 12.37 -3.02 0.21
N ASP A 208 12.81 -4.26 0.34
CA ASP A 208 12.57 -5.05 1.55
C ASP A 208 13.60 -4.73 2.63
N GLY A 209 13.11 -4.61 3.86
CA GLY A 209 13.93 -4.52 5.07
C GLY A 209 13.91 -5.81 5.87
N LYS A 210 14.63 -5.82 7.00
CA LYS A 210 14.56 -6.90 8.00
C LYS A 210 14.11 -6.34 9.32
N GLY A 211 13.21 -7.03 10.00
CA GLY A 211 12.72 -6.71 11.32
C GLY A 211 12.86 -7.87 12.30
N LYS A 212 12.65 -7.58 13.56
CA LYS A 212 12.47 -8.57 14.62
C LYS A 212 11.18 -8.22 15.35
N VAL A 213 10.32 -9.20 15.55
CA VAL A 213 8.96 -9.04 16.10
C VAL A 213 8.61 -10.15 17.08
N PHE A 214 7.61 -9.96 17.92
CA PHE A 214 6.81 -11.05 18.49
C PHE A 214 5.76 -11.51 17.46
N ASP A 215 5.40 -12.81 17.48
CA ASP A 215 4.42 -13.36 16.54
C ASP A 215 3.59 -14.49 17.17
N PRO A 216 2.41 -14.20 17.77
CA PRO A 216 1.84 -12.86 18.01
C PRO A 216 2.45 -12.12 19.20
N ASN A 217 2.82 -12.83 20.27
CA ASN A 217 3.33 -12.28 21.52
C ASN A 217 4.15 -13.32 22.28
N PRO A 218 4.95 -12.95 23.32
CA PRO A 218 5.85 -13.86 23.99
C PRO A 218 5.13 -14.95 24.82
N VAL A 219 3.94 -14.66 25.37
CA VAL A 219 3.14 -15.64 26.13
C VAL A 219 2.76 -16.81 25.24
N VAL A 220 2.26 -16.52 24.05
CA VAL A 220 1.86 -17.51 23.06
C VAL A 220 3.07 -18.26 22.49
N THR A 221 4.08 -17.53 22.04
CA THR A 221 5.26 -18.12 21.37
C THR A 221 6.04 -19.06 22.28
N LEU A 222 6.17 -18.70 23.55
CA LEU A 222 6.88 -19.52 24.55
C LEU A 222 5.96 -20.53 25.27
N ASN A 223 4.65 -20.45 25.04
CA ASN A 223 3.62 -21.16 25.81
C ASN A 223 3.85 -21.00 27.34
N ASN A 224 4.13 -19.77 27.76
CA ASN A 224 4.48 -19.44 29.14
C ASN A 224 3.55 -18.34 29.69
N THR A 225 2.63 -18.73 30.56
CA THR A 225 1.64 -17.84 31.17
C THR A 225 2.15 -17.10 32.42
N HIS A 226 3.38 -17.38 32.86
CA HIS A 226 4.00 -16.77 34.05
C HIS A 226 4.90 -15.58 33.74
N LEU A 227 5.00 -15.17 32.45
CA LEU A 227 5.71 -13.97 32.08
C LEU A 227 5.07 -12.73 32.71
N LYS A 228 5.92 -11.77 33.05
CA LYS A 228 5.54 -10.44 33.57
C LYS A 228 6.19 -9.38 32.72
N ASP A 229 5.71 -8.17 32.78
CA ASP A 229 6.34 -7.03 32.09
C ASP A 229 7.83 -6.90 32.43
N SER A 230 8.20 -7.08 33.69
CA SER A 230 9.59 -7.06 34.17
C SER A 230 10.41 -8.28 33.75
N SER A 231 9.83 -9.30 33.09
CA SER A 231 10.54 -10.50 32.67
C SER A 231 11.56 -10.20 31.58
N GLN A 232 12.74 -10.80 31.69
CA GLN A 232 13.68 -10.83 30.57
C GLN A 232 13.14 -11.79 29.50
N ILE A 233 12.71 -11.26 28.37
CA ILE A 233 12.15 -12.05 27.29
C ILE A 233 13.28 -12.71 26.49
N PRO A 234 13.32 -14.06 26.42
CA PRO A 234 14.39 -14.79 25.75
C PRO A 234 14.34 -14.64 24.23
N ALA A 235 15.47 -14.87 23.57
CA ALA A 235 15.60 -14.74 22.11
C ALA A 235 14.60 -15.61 21.32
N ALA A 236 14.19 -16.75 21.89
CA ALA A 236 13.21 -17.66 21.28
C ALA A 236 11.81 -17.07 21.10
N ALA A 237 11.47 -15.99 21.83
CA ALA A 237 10.20 -15.28 21.65
C ALA A 237 10.16 -14.39 20.39
N TYR A 238 11.31 -14.07 19.82
CA TYR A 238 11.44 -13.15 18.71
C TYR A 238 11.57 -13.90 17.38
N SER A 239 10.82 -13.47 16.37
CA SER A 239 10.94 -13.92 14.99
C SER A 239 11.64 -12.86 14.14
N GLN A 240 12.62 -13.28 13.31
CA GLN A 240 13.15 -12.40 12.26
C GLN A 240 12.26 -12.46 11.04
N VAL A 241 11.89 -11.29 10.52
CA VAL A 241 10.91 -11.14 9.45
C VAL A 241 11.42 -10.23 8.35
N ILE A 242 10.83 -10.37 7.16
CA ILE A 242 11.00 -9.44 6.04
C ILE A 242 9.94 -8.34 6.16
N LEU A 243 10.40 -7.09 6.20
CA LEU A 243 9.55 -5.90 6.12
C LEU A 243 9.43 -5.52 4.65
N LYS A 244 8.30 -5.88 4.03
CA LYS A 244 8.11 -5.75 2.58
C LYS A 244 7.85 -4.31 2.15
N ASP A 245 8.31 -3.97 0.94
CA ASP A 245 7.94 -2.75 0.20
C ASP A 245 8.15 -1.43 0.94
N LEU A 246 9.21 -1.32 1.77
CA LEU A 246 9.60 -0.06 2.40
C LEU A 246 9.94 1.00 1.34
N LYS A 247 9.51 2.25 1.56
CA LYS A 247 9.87 3.42 0.74
C LYS A 247 11.33 3.80 0.96
N ASN A 248 12.27 3.06 0.70
CA ASN A 248 13.74 3.29 0.73
C ASN A 248 14.25 4.63 1.34
N THR A 249 13.53 5.15 2.35
CA THR A 249 13.85 6.39 3.09
C THR A 249 14.64 6.11 4.36
N GLY A 250 14.76 4.84 4.74
CA GLY A 250 15.28 4.40 6.02
C GLY A 250 14.25 4.44 7.16
N LEU A 251 13.00 4.75 6.87
CA LEU A 251 11.86 4.79 7.80
C LEU A 251 10.91 3.62 7.54
N LEU A 252 10.07 3.31 8.51
CA LEU A 252 9.02 2.30 8.40
C LEU A 252 7.78 2.93 7.74
N ASP A 253 7.88 3.10 6.43
CA ASP A 253 6.83 3.58 5.53
C ASP A 253 6.68 2.61 4.36
N GLY A 254 5.48 2.08 4.16
CA GLY A 254 5.15 1.13 3.12
C GLY A 254 3.85 1.45 2.39
N PRO A 255 3.32 0.49 1.62
CA PRO A 255 2.07 0.68 0.88
C PRO A 255 0.82 0.69 1.78
N PHE A 256 0.88 0.05 2.95
CA PHE A 256 -0.29 -0.16 3.82
C PHE A 256 -0.16 0.43 5.22
N VAL A 257 1.04 0.82 5.62
CA VAL A 257 1.29 1.38 6.95
C VAL A 257 2.42 2.40 6.92
N SER A 258 2.29 3.44 7.74
CA SER A 258 3.30 4.47 7.96
C SER A 258 3.38 4.79 9.45
N THR A 259 4.57 4.72 10.04
CA THR A 259 4.76 5.14 11.43
C THR A 259 4.88 6.66 11.59
N ARG A 260 4.37 7.44 10.62
CA ARG A 260 4.52 8.91 10.58
C ARG A 260 3.88 9.63 11.76
N GLY A 261 2.82 9.08 12.36
CA GLY A 261 2.20 9.60 13.57
C GLY A 261 3.08 9.51 14.82
N THR A 262 4.10 8.63 14.79
CA THR A 262 5.03 8.41 15.90
C THR A 262 6.07 9.52 16.01
N ALA A 263 6.23 10.11 17.20
CA ALA A 263 7.31 11.05 17.48
C ALA A 263 8.68 10.34 17.51
N LYS A 264 9.74 11.02 17.04
CA LYS A 264 11.13 10.49 17.04
C LYS A 264 11.23 9.09 16.39
N ARG A 265 10.66 8.93 15.22
CA ARG A 265 10.68 7.69 14.42
C ARG A 265 12.09 7.12 14.27
N VAL A 266 12.19 5.78 14.34
CA VAL A 266 13.45 5.10 14.05
C VAL A 266 13.84 5.24 12.57
N LYS A 267 15.14 5.49 12.32
CA LYS A 267 15.69 5.56 10.96
C LYS A 267 16.89 4.64 10.82
N ARG A 268 16.87 3.74 9.83
CA ARG A 268 17.96 2.81 9.48
C ARG A 268 18.23 2.82 7.98
N LYS A 269 19.34 3.44 7.56
CA LYS A 269 19.73 3.49 6.14
C LYS A 269 19.94 2.11 5.51
N ASN A 270 20.37 1.13 6.30
CA ASN A 270 20.57 -0.26 5.87
C ASN A 270 19.32 -1.12 5.95
N LEU A 271 18.18 -0.55 6.36
CA LEU A 271 16.88 -1.21 6.51
C LEU A 271 16.89 -2.44 7.44
N GLN A 272 17.82 -2.46 8.43
CA GLN A 272 17.92 -3.51 9.44
C GLN A 272 17.30 -2.99 10.75
N PHE A 273 16.08 -3.37 11.03
CA PHE A 273 15.29 -2.97 12.22
C PHE A 273 15.22 -4.13 13.22
N LEU A 274 16.40 -4.62 13.63
CA LEU A 274 16.54 -5.82 14.47
C LEU A 274 16.57 -5.46 15.97
N PHE A 275 15.51 -4.82 16.45
CA PHE A 275 15.33 -4.41 17.84
C PHE A 275 14.74 -5.50 18.71
N THR A 276 14.87 -5.35 20.01
CA THR A 276 14.13 -6.09 21.04
C THR A 276 13.26 -5.13 21.83
N ARG A 277 12.36 -5.61 22.68
CA ARG A 277 11.42 -4.78 23.45
C ARG A 277 12.08 -3.74 24.39
N GLN A 278 13.37 -3.88 24.70
CA GLN A 278 14.14 -2.88 25.46
C GLN A 278 14.40 -1.60 24.64
N ASP A 279 14.24 -1.65 23.34
CA ASP A 279 14.35 -0.48 22.46
C ASP A 279 12.94 -0.07 22.00
N ARG A 280 12.57 1.17 22.28
CA ARG A 280 11.28 1.76 21.87
C ARG A 280 10.97 1.50 20.39
N ALA A 281 11.99 1.46 19.54
CA ALA A 281 11.84 1.22 18.11
C ALA A 281 11.27 -0.17 17.78
N PHE A 282 11.32 -1.13 18.71
CA PHE A 282 10.71 -2.45 18.55
C PHE A 282 9.20 -2.34 18.23
N LYS A 283 8.50 -1.46 18.93
CA LYS A 283 7.06 -1.20 18.71
C LYS A 283 6.75 -0.73 17.30
N GLU A 284 7.60 0.13 16.73
CA GLU A 284 7.41 0.57 15.33
C GLU A 284 7.54 -0.61 14.34
N VAL A 285 8.44 -1.56 14.63
CA VAL A 285 8.62 -2.76 13.80
C VAL A 285 7.42 -3.70 13.92
N MET A 286 6.90 -3.89 15.14
CA MET A 286 5.71 -4.67 15.42
C MET A 286 4.51 -4.18 14.61
N VAL A 287 4.15 -2.91 14.75
CA VAL A 287 2.97 -2.35 14.06
C VAL A 287 3.14 -2.37 12.54
N TYR A 288 4.33 -2.05 12.03
CA TYR A 288 4.60 -2.11 10.61
C TYR A 288 4.36 -3.52 10.05
N PHE A 289 5.01 -4.52 10.64
CA PHE A 289 4.96 -5.89 10.16
C PHE A 289 3.55 -6.49 10.22
N HIS A 290 2.88 -6.36 11.36
CA HIS A 290 1.60 -7.02 11.57
C HIS A 290 0.47 -6.39 10.74
N ILE A 291 0.44 -5.07 10.59
CA ILE A 291 -0.53 -4.38 9.73
C ILE A 291 -0.27 -4.71 8.26
N ASP A 292 0.98 -4.61 7.78
CA ASP A 292 1.33 -4.95 6.38
C ASP A 292 0.94 -6.40 6.04
N ARG A 293 1.24 -7.36 6.93
CA ARG A 293 0.89 -8.77 6.78
C ARG A 293 -0.63 -8.99 6.76
N ALA A 294 -1.36 -8.34 7.68
CA ALA A 294 -2.81 -8.46 7.76
C ALA A 294 -3.50 -7.88 6.50
N GLN A 295 -3.02 -6.74 5.99
CA GLN A 295 -3.55 -6.15 4.76
C GLN A 295 -3.29 -7.04 3.54
N ARG A 296 -2.11 -7.63 3.41
CA ARG A 296 -1.82 -8.59 2.33
C ARG A 296 -2.72 -9.81 2.42
N TYR A 297 -2.95 -10.32 3.61
CA TYR A 297 -3.88 -11.41 3.83
C TYR A 297 -5.32 -11.04 3.44
N LEU A 298 -5.78 -9.83 3.78
CA LEU A 298 -7.09 -9.32 3.35
C LEU A 298 -7.22 -9.30 1.81
N GLN A 299 -6.16 -8.93 1.11
CA GLN A 299 -6.10 -8.99 -0.35
C GLN A 299 -6.10 -10.44 -0.89
N GLU A 300 -5.40 -11.38 -0.24
CA GLU A 300 -5.43 -12.81 -0.56
C GLU A 300 -6.82 -13.44 -0.37
N LEU A 301 -7.64 -12.88 0.53
CA LEU A 301 -9.06 -13.23 0.67
C LEU A 301 -9.94 -12.65 -0.46
N GLY A 302 -9.40 -11.78 -1.33
CA GLY A 302 -10.09 -11.17 -2.46
C GLY A 302 -10.53 -9.71 -2.26
N PHE A 303 -10.23 -9.09 -1.11
CA PHE A 303 -10.66 -7.72 -0.78
C PHE A 303 -9.58 -6.68 -1.13
N ASN A 304 -9.21 -6.60 -2.41
CA ASN A 304 -8.10 -5.78 -2.90
C ASN A 304 -8.28 -4.26 -2.70
N ASN A 305 -9.51 -3.78 -2.55
CA ASN A 305 -9.83 -2.36 -2.44
C ASN A 305 -10.23 -1.92 -1.02
N VAL A 306 -10.24 -2.84 -0.05
CA VAL A 306 -10.52 -2.51 1.35
C VAL A 306 -9.24 -2.00 2.01
N LEU A 307 -9.27 -0.78 2.54
CA LEU A 307 -8.16 -0.10 3.24
C LEU A 307 -6.81 -0.19 2.47
N ASN A 308 -6.85 -0.17 1.15
CA ASN A 308 -5.70 -0.34 0.27
C ASN A 308 -4.86 0.95 0.14
N HIS A 309 -4.45 1.52 1.27
CA HIS A 309 -3.59 2.70 1.38
C HIS A 309 -2.88 2.70 2.75
N PRO A 310 -1.78 3.46 2.91
CA PRO A 310 -1.09 3.51 4.19
C PRO A 310 -1.98 4.10 5.31
N ILE A 311 -2.14 3.34 6.41
CA ILE A 311 -2.67 3.86 7.66
C ILE A 311 -1.55 4.49 8.49
N GLU A 312 -1.81 5.63 9.10
CA GLU A 312 -0.85 6.31 9.95
C GLU A 312 -0.93 5.74 11.38
N VAL A 313 0.23 5.50 12.00
CA VAL A 313 0.34 4.88 13.32
C VAL A 313 1.18 5.71 14.27
N ASN A 314 0.69 5.87 15.51
CA ASN A 314 1.43 6.40 16.66
C ASN A 314 1.61 5.30 17.71
N ILE A 315 2.86 4.87 17.95
CA ILE A 315 3.17 3.79 18.90
C ILE A 315 3.19 4.20 20.38
N ASP A 316 3.12 5.48 20.66
CA ASP A 316 3.11 6.07 22.01
C ASP A 316 2.05 7.18 22.07
N GLY A 317 0.87 6.92 21.52
CA GLY A 317 -0.18 7.91 21.39
C GLY A 317 -0.92 8.21 22.69
N GLU A 318 -0.96 7.22 23.59
CA GLU A 318 -1.59 7.31 24.90
C GLU A 318 -0.61 6.92 26.00
N THR A 319 -0.79 7.50 27.19
CA THR A 319 -0.02 7.11 28.39
C THR A 319 -0.73 6.02 29.20
N ASP A 320 -2.02 5.85 28.95
CA ASP A 320 -2.85 4.85 29.59
C ASP A 320 -2.70 3.48 28.90
N ASP A 321 -3.22 2.44 29.54
CA ASP A 321 -3.31 1.07 29.05
C ASP A 321 -4.57 0.96 28.16
N ASN A 322 -4.51 1.62 26.99
CA ASN A 322 -5.60 1.67 26.02
C ASN A 322 -5.11 2.10 24.64
N SER A 323 -5.62 1.46 23.61
CA SER A 323 -5.36 1.78 22.20
C SER A 323 -6.65 2.09 21.46
N HIS A 324 -6.57 2.81 20.37
CA HIS A 324 -7.75 3.09 19.57
C HIS A 324 -7.46 3.40 18.09
N TYR A 325 -8.43 3.11 17.25
CA TYR A 325 -8.57 3.68 15.92
C TYR A 325 -9.35 4.99 15.99
N SER A 326 -8.84 6.05 15.38
CA SER A 326 -9.54 7.34 15.27
C SER A 326 -10.23 7.48 13.90
N PRO A 327 -11.58 7.44 13.81
CA PRO A 327 -12.29 7.66 12.56
C PRO A 327 -12.11 9.07 11.98
N GLY A 328 -11.82 10.06 12.83
CA GLY A 328 -11.62 11.45 12.42
C GLY A 328 -10.29 11.68 11.70
N THR A 329 -9.21 11.09 12.21
CA THR A 329 -7.86 11.20 11.64
C THR A 329 -7.47 10.04 10.75
N LYS A 330 -8.27 8.95 10.75
CA LYS A 330 -7.98 7.69 10.02
C LYS A 330 -6.63 7.10 10.42
N SER A 331 -6.32 7.10 11.72
CA SER A 331 -5.05 6.66 12.28
C SER A 331 -5.23 5.75 13.49
N LEU A 332 -4.16 5.01 13.81
CA LEU A 332 -4.08 4.15 14.98
C LEU A 332 -3.19 4.81 16.05
N SER A 333 -3.60 4.72 17.30
CA SER A 333 -2.87 5.21 18.48
C SER A 333 -2.77 4.08 19.50
N PHE A 334 -1.54 3.79 19.96
CA PHE A 334 -1.27 2.72 20.92
C PHE A 334 -0.85 3.27 22.27
N GLY A 335 -1.33 2.62 23.34
CA GLY A 335 -1.01 2.94 24.70
C GLY A 335 0.35 2.42 25.16
N THR A 336 0.84 3.06 26.25
CA THR A 336 2.12 2.71 26.89
C THR A 336 1.94 2.38 28.38
N GLY A 337 0.70 2.31 28.86
CA GLY A 337 0.38 1.80 30.20
C GLY A 337 0.52 0.29 30.27
N GLY A 338 0.83 -0.26 31.43
CA GLY A 338 0.97 -1.69 31.61
C GLY A 338 2.05 -2.30 30.72
N ILE A 339 1.69 -3.25 29.88
CA ILE A 339 2.49 -3.68 28.71
C ILE A 339 2.20 -2.68 27.59
N ASP A 340 3.23 -2.20 26.91
CA ASP A 340 3.01 -1.34 25.73
C ASP A 340 2.17 -2.11 24.68
N ASP A 341 0.94 -1.63 24.37
CA ASP A 341 -0.04 -2.30 23.51
C ASP A 341 0.53 -2.70 22.14
N ALA A 342 1.40 -1.87 21.58
CA ALA A 342 2.07 -2.14 20.30
C ALA A 342 3.05 -3.33 20.35
N GLU A 343 3.32 -3.93 21.51
CA GLU A 343 4.10 -5.17 21.67
C GLU A 343 3.26 -6.44 21.51
N ASP A 344 1.92 -6.35 21.60
CA ASP A 344 1.02 -7.47 21.36
C ASP A 344 0.38 -7.36 19.95
N ALA A 345 0.74 -8.28 19.07
CA ALA A 345 0.20 -8.27 17.71
C ALA A 345 -1.31 -8.48 17.63
N GLU A 346 -1.92 -9.06 18.68
CA GLU A 346 -3.37 -9.23 18.75
C GLU A 346 -4.07 -7.90 19.01
N ILE A 347 -3.48 -7.01 19.84
CA ILE A 347 -3.97 -5.64 20.02
C ILE A 347 -3.79 -4.84 18.74
N VAL A 348 -2.63 -4.95 18.09
CA VAL A 348 -2.38 -4.27 16.81
C VAL A 348 -3.43 -4.65 15.76
N LEU A 349 -3.82 -5.93 15.67
CA LEU A 349 -4.82 -6.37 14.70
C LEU A 349 -6.26 -6.06 15.12
N HIS A 350 -6.54 -5.99 16.42
CA HIS A 350 -7.83 -5.53 16.93
C HIS A 350 -8.11 -4.10 16.45
N GLU A 351 -7.18 -3.18 16.71
CA GLU A 351 -7.30 -1.78 16.29
C GLU A 351 -7.34 -1.63 14.77
N TYR A 352 -6.56 -2.44 14.06
CA TYR A 352 -6.60 -2.48 12.60
C TYR A 352 -7.96 -2.98 12.08
N GLY A 353 -8.65 -3.84 12.82
CA GLY A 353 -10.02 -4.28 12.55
C GLY A 353 -11.00 -3.11 12.48
N HIS A 354 -10.94 -2.17 13.43
CA HIS A 354 -11.77 -0.95 13.39
C HIS A 354 -11.52 -0.12 12.13
N ALA A 355 -10.25 0.01 11.71
CA ALA A 355 -9.91 0.72 10.48
C ALA A 355 -10.47 0.03 9.22
N ILE A 356 -10.42 -1.30 9.14
CA ILE A 356 -11.03 -2.10 8.07
C ILE A 356 -12.54 -1.84 8.03
N GLN A 357 -13.19 -1.92 9.17
CA GLN A 357 -14.65 -1.78 9.27
C GLN A 357 -15.11 -0.36 8.93
N ASP A 358 -14.42 0.68 9.42
CA ASP A 358 -14.71 2.07 9.08
C ASP A 358 -14.45 2.38 7.59
N ASN A 359 -13.46 1.75 6.97
CA ASN A 359 -13.23 1.87 5.52
C ASN A 359 -14.38 1.30 4.70
N GLN A 360 -14.98 0.19 5.15
CA GLN A 360 -16.13 -0.45 4.48
C GLN A 360 -17.45 0.24 4.79
N VAL A 361 -17.65 0.71 6.03
CA VAL A 361 -18.87 1.33 6.55
C VAL A 361 -18.49 2.61 7.29
N PRO A 362 -18.30 3.73 6.61
CA PRO A 362 -17.84 4.96 7.25
C PRO A 362 -18.70 5.41 8.43
N GLY A 363 -18.06 5.58 9.59
CA GLY A 363 -18.71 5.94 10.86
C GLY A 363 -19.46 4.78 11.51
N PHE A 364 -19.06 3.54 11.28
CA PHE A 364 -19.59 2.37 11.99
C PHE A 364 -19.43 2.52 13.50
N GLY A 365 -20.33 1.89 14.28
CA GLY A 365 -20.36 2.07 15.74
C GLY A 365 -21.29 3.21 16.21
N ALA A 366 -22.13 3.76 15.33
CA ALA A 366 -23.04 4.87 15.64
C ALA A 366 -24.30 4.47 16.46
N SER A 367 -24.37 3.25 16.97
CA SER A 367 -25.32 2.73 17.95
C SER A 367 -24.61 1.79 18.92
N ALA A 368 -25.18 1.49 20.08
CA ALA A 368 -24.59 0.59 21.07
C ALA A 368 -24.27 -0.80 20.49
N GLU A 369 -25.22 -1.42 19.77
CA GLU A 369 -25.01 -2.72 19.15
C GLU A 369 -23.98 -2.66 18.02
N ALA A 370 -23.94 -1.58 17.22
CA ALA A 370 -22.93 -1.40 16.20
C ALA A 370 -21.53 -1.20 16.83
N GLY A 371 -21.42 -0.47 17.93
CA GLY A 371 -20.18 -0.34 18.71
C GLY A 371 -19.71 -1.70 19.22
N ALA A 372 -20.58 -2.46 19.87
CA ALA A 372 -20.30 -3.81 20.34
C ALA A 372 -19.88 -4.77 19.20
N MET A 373 -20.48 -4.67 18.01
CA MET A 373 -20.06 -5.43 16.85
C MET A 373 -18.69 -5.01 16.33
N GLY A 374 -18.31 -3.73 16.47
CA GLY A 374 -16.98 -3.23 16.16
C GLY A 374 -15.92 -3.91 17.01
N GLU A 375 -16.13 -3.93 18.33
CA GLU A 375 -15.25 -4.61 19.27
C GLU A 375 -15.17 -6.12 19.00
N GLY A 376 -16.33 -6.76 18.83
CA GLY A 376 -16.39 -8.18 18.53
C GLY A 376 -15.75 -8.57 17.20
N PHE A 377 -15.73 -7.68 16.21
CA PHE A 377 -15.02 -7.89 14.95
C PHE A 377 -13.50 -7.75 15.11
N GLY A 378 -13.02 -6.72 15.83
CA GLY A 378 -11.60 -6.56 16.14
C GLY A 378 -11.04 -7.81 16.85
N ASP A 379 -11.75 -8.28 17.87
CA ASP A 379 -11.41 -9.51 18.60
C ASP A 379 -11.38 -10.73 17.67
N PHE A 380 -12.41 -10.89 16.83
CA PHE A 380 -12.48 -12.01 15.89
C PHE A 380 -11.35 -11.98 14.87
N LEU A 381 -11.05 -10.82 14.30
CA LEU A 381 -9.98 -10.67 13.31
C LEU A 381 -8.64 -11.11 13.90
N ALA A 382 -8.28 -10.57 15.07
CA ALA A 382 -7.02 -10.88 15.73
C ALA A 382 -6.93 -12.35 16.15
N ALA A 383 -7.92 -12.87 16.87
CA ALA A 383 -7.90 -14.26 17.34
C ALA A 383 -7.94 -15.27 16.18
N SER A 384 -8.73 -15.00 15.12
CA SER A 384 -8.78 -15.87 13.94
C SER A 384 -7.47 -15.86 13.17
N PHE A 385 -6.84 -14.70 13.04
CA PHE A 385 -5.58 -14.54 12.31
C PHE A 385 -4.45 -15.37 12.93
N PHE A 386 -4.33 -15.35 14.25
CA PHE A 386 -3.25 -16.03 14.97
C PHE A 386 -3.60 -17.44 15.47
N SER A 387 -4.84 -17.92 15.31
CA SER A 387 -5.28 -19.20 15.90
C SER A 387 -4.46 -20.42 15.50
N ASP A 388 -3.83 -20.41 14.33
CA ASP A 388 -3.06 -21.57 13.84
C ASP A 388 -1.72 -21.74 14.58
N VAL A 389 -1.18 -20.66 15.15
CA VAL A 389 0.08 -20.66 15.92
C VAL A 389 -0.15 -20.71 17.44
N LYS A 390 -1.39 -20.53 17.90
CA LYS A 390 -1.74 -20.54 19.33
C LYS A 390 -1.91 -21.95 19.89
N PRO A 391 -1.45 -22.20 21.14
CA PRO A 391 -1.82 -23.40 21.89
C PRO A 391 -3.34 -23.55 21.99
N LYS A 392 -3.83 -24.78 22.09
CA LYS A 392 -5.27 -25.08 22.03
C LYS A 392 -6.12 -24.26 23.02
N ASN A 393 -5.65 -24.11 24.26
CA ASN A 393 -6.33 -23.36 25.31
C ASN A 393 -6.29 -21.83 25.11
N MET A 394 -5.36 -21.34 24.30
CA MET A 394 -5.23 -19.91 23.98
C MET A 394 -5.90 -19.53 22.66
N LYS A 395 -6.33 -20.48 21.82
CA LYS A 395 -6.94 -20.17 20.51
C LYS A 395 -8.11 -19.19 20.58
N PRO A 396 -9.05 -19.34 21.54
CA PRO A 396 -10.21 -18.44 21.64
C PRO A 396 -9.96 -17.20 22.51
N THR A 397 -8.71 -16.91 22.91
CA THR A 397 -8.40 -15.74 23.75
C THR A 397 -7.71 -14.64 22.95
N LEU A 398 -7.75 -13.42 23.46
CA LEU A 398 -7.14 -12.23 22.88
C LEU A 398 -6.26 -11.51 23.91
N GLY A 399 -5.14 -10.91 23.45
CA GLY A 399 -4.30 -10.03 24.26
C GLY A 399 -3.63 -10.78 25.42
N ASN A 400 -3.02 -11.94 25.12
CA ASN A 400 -2.41 -12.75 26.17
C ASN A 400 -1.16 -12.09 26.80
N TRP A 401 -0.44 -11.25 26.05
CA TRP A 401 0.72 -10.52 26.57
C TRP A 401 0.30 -9.24 27.28
N ASP A 402 -0.56 -8.47 26.71
CA ASP A 402 -1.09 -7.25 27.29
C ASP A 402 -1.74 -7.50 28.66
N ALA A 403 -2.60 -8.51 28.76
CA ALA A 403 -3.28 -8.89 30.00
C ALA A 403 -2.35 -9.29 31.17
N VAL A 404 -1.06 -9.55 30.92
CA VAL A 404 -0.08 -9.88 31.98
C VAL A 404 0.10 -8.73 32.97
N ALA A 405 -0.14 -7.48 32.55
CA ALA A 405 0.01 -6.31 33.40
C ALA A 405 -0.98 -6.28 34.56
N TYR A 406 -2.17 -6.85 34.40
CA TYR A 406 -3.27 -6.72 35.38
C TYR A 406 -4.05 -8.00 35.65
N SER A 407 -3.89 -9.04 34.84
CA SER A 407 -4.57 -10.31 35.08
C SER A 407 -3.81 -11.14 36.13
N GLY A 408 -4.48 -11.49 37.22
CA GLY A 408 -4.00 -12.48 38.18
C GLY A 408 -4.36 -13.93 37.81
N ALA A 409 -4.95 -14.17 36.66
CA ALA A 409 -5.38 -15.49 36.22
C ALA A 409 -4.19 -16.36 35.80
N GLU A 410 -4.29 -17.69 35.96
CA GLU A 410 -3.29 -18.65 35.48
C GLU A 410 -3.04 -18.54 33.98
N LEU A 411 -4.09 -18.24 33.18
CA LEU A 411 -4.01 -17.89 31.76
C LEU A 411 -4.43 -16.43 31.61
N PRO A 412 -3.48 -15.50 31.37
CA PRO A 412 -3.82 -14.10 31.12
C PRO A 412 -4.46 -13.92 29.73
N PHE A 413 -5.53 -13.15 29.65
CA PHE A 413 -6.18 -12.70 28.40
C PHE A 413 -7.11 -11.52 28.70
N LEU A 414 -7.36 -10.68 27.72
CA LEU A 414 -8.33 -9.59 27.80
C LEU A 414 -9.77 -10.11 27.67
N ARG A 415 -10.04 -10.77 26.57
CA ARG A 415 -11.38 -11.31 26.24
C ARG A 415 -11.25 -12.69 25.62
N ARG A 416 -12.39 -13.41 25.56
CA ARG A 416 -12.43 -14.73 24.94
C ARG A 416 -13.64 -14.91 24.04
N LEU A 417 -13.43 -15.56 22.89
CA LEU A 417 -14.42 -15.70 21.85
C LEU A 417 -15.30 -16.95 21.99
N ASP A 418 -14.99 -17.86 22.90
CA ASP A 418 -15.80 -19.07 23.19
C ASP A 418 -16.70 -18.87 24.41
N SER A 419 -17.05 -17.60 24.73
CA SER A 419 -17.98 -17.27 25.82
C SER A 419 -19.38 -17.83 25.55
N ASN A 420 -20.17 -18.02 26.63
CA ASN A 420 -21.57 -18.47 26.54
C ASN A 420 -22.59 -17.31 26.55
N LYS A 421 -22.14 -16.08 26.40
CA LYS A 421 -23.00 -14.89 26.38
C LYS A 421 -24.05 -14.95 25.26
N ARG A 422 -25.25 -14.45 25.55
CA ARG A 422 -26.42 -14.49 24.66
C ARG A 422 -27.15 -13.14 24.64
N TYR A 423 -27.64 -12.78 23.49
CA TYR A 423 -28.49 -11.62 23.27
C TYR A 423 -29.95 -11.97 23.54
N PRO A 424 -30.78 -11.06 24.11
CA PRO A 424 -30.38 -9.82 24.76
C PRO A 424 -30.05 -10.00 26.25
N LYS A 425 -30.04 -11.25 26.73
CA LYS A 425 -29.97 -11.59 28.17
C LYS A 425 -28.69 -11.05 28.84
N ASP A 426 -27.58 -11.11 28.17
CA ASP A 426 -26.25 -10.82 28.72
C ASP A 426 -25.72 -9.45 28.26
N ILE A 427 -26.57 -8.59 27.66
CA ILE A 427 -26.26 -7.20 27.34
C ILE A 427 -26.07 -6.40 28.63
N LYS A 428 -24.95 -5.69 28.74
CA LYS A 428 -24.61 -4.82 29.88
C LYS A 428 -24.56 -3.34 29.52
N GLY A 429 -24.50 -3.00 28.22
CA GLY A 429 -24.38 -1.63 27.74
C GLY A 429 -22.94 -1.11 27.68
N GLU A 430 -21.95 -2.01 27.80
CA GLU A 430 -20.52 -1.73 27.60
C GLU A 430 -20.07 -2.45 26.34
N VAL A 431 -19.44 -1.72 25.41
CA VAL A 431 -19.22 -2.20 24.04
C VAL A 431 -18.26 -3.39 23.95
N HIS A 432 -17.24 -3.47 24.80
CA HIS A 432 -16.31 -4.59 24.79
C HIS A 432 -16.95 -5.86 25.37
N ASP A 433 -17.68 -5.72 26.51
CA ASP A 433 -18.36 -6.84 27.13
C ASP A 433 -19.50 -7.39 26.27
N ASP A 434 -20.28 -6.49 25.64
CA ASP A 434 -21.34 -6.85 24.70
C ASP A 434 -20.80 -7.36 23.37
N GLY A 435 -19.61 -6.92 22.98
CA GLY A 435 -18.87 -7.38 21.80
C GLY A 435 -18.52 -8.86 21.83
N GLU A 436 -18.32 -9.43 23.03
CA GLU A 436 -18.10 -10.86 23.18
C GLU A 436 -19.30 -11.72 22.71
N ILE A 437 -20.53 -11.17 22.70
CA ILE A 437 -21.70 -11.86 22.12
C ILE A 437 -21.49 -12.06 20.60
N TRP A 438 -21.03 -10.99 19.93
CA TRP A 438 -20.81 -11.01 18.48
C TRP A 438 -19.59 -11.85 18.11
N SER A 439 -18.46 -11.64 18.77
CA SER A 439 -17.23 -12.42 18.52
C SER A 439 -17.44 -13.92 18.73
N ALA A 440 -18.24 -14.30 19.74
CA ALA A 440 -18.60 -15.71 19.98
C ALA A 440 -19.44 -16.31 18.85
N CYS A 441 -20.38 -15.55 18.28
CA CYS A 441 -21.11 -16.01 17.08
C CYS A 441 -20.15 -16.27 15.91
N LEU A 442 -19.23 -15.32 15.64
CA LEU A 442 -18.26 -15.44 14.57
C LEU A 442 -17.28 -16.60 14.79
N TRP A 443 -16.90 -16.86 16.05
CA TRP A 443 -16.04 -17.97 16.42
C TRP A 443 -16.73 -19.33 16.23
N GLU A 444 -18.03 -19.45 16.57
CA GLU A 444 -18.84 -20.63 16.27
C GLU A 444 -18.96 -20.87 14.76
N LEU A 445 -19.18 -19.81 13.98
CA LEU A 445 -19.19 -19.90 12.51
C LEU A 445 -17.85 -20.40 11.98
N ARG A 446 -16.73 -19.87 12.52
CA ARG A 446 -15.40 -20.31 12.15
C ARG A 446 -15.17 -21.80 12.44
N ALA A 447 -15.65 -22.29 13.56
CA ALA A 447 -15.55 -23.71 13.90
C ALA A 447 -16.38 -24.59 12.95
N ALA A 448 -17.53 -24.10 12.49
CA ALA A 448 -18.45 -24.85 11.61
C ALA A 448 -18.08 -24.78 10.11
N LEU A 449 -17.62 -23.63 9.62
CA LEU A 449 -17.39 -23.36 8.19
C LEU A 449 -15.90 -23.37 7.80
N GLY A 450 -15.01 -23.35 8.79
CA GLY A 450 -13.59 -23.18 8.61
C GLY A 450 -13.15 -21.69 8.54
N ARG A 451 -11.85 -21.46 8.77
CA ARG A 451 -11.26 -20.13 8.91
C ARG A 451 -11.54 -19.24 7.69
N LYS A 452 -11.00 -19.62 6.52
CA LYS A 452 -11.05 -18.79 5.31
C LYS A 452 -12.47 -18.47 4.86
N ALA A 453 -13.37 -19.45 4.89
CA ALA A 453 -14.75 -19.25 4.48
C ALA A 453 -15.49 -18.26 5.40
N THR A 454 -15.24 -18.34 6.71
CA THR A 454 -15.84 -17.41 7.68
C THR A 454 -15.26 -16.01 7.58
N GLU A 455 -13.95 -15.87 7.46
CA GLU A 455 -13.30 -14.54 7.30
C GLU A 455 -13.79 -13.83 6.04
N ILE A 456 -13.89 -14.51 4.91
CA ILE A 456 -14.47 -13.95 3.67
C ILE A 456 -15.93 -13.51 3.92
N LEU A 457 -16.72 -14.33 4.56
CA LEU A 457 -18.12 -14.03 4.84
C LEU A 457 -18.27 -12.82 5.76
N VAL A 458 -17.45 -12.75 6.82
CA VAL A 458 -17.44 -11.65 7.79
C VAL A 458 -17.00 -10.34 7.13
N ILE A 459 -15.94 -10.33 6.34
CA ILE A 459 -15.53 -9.11 5.62
C ILE A 459 -16.58 -8.70 4.58
N ALA A 460 -17.17 -9.65 3.86
CA ALA A 460 -18.19 -9.34 2.84
C ALA A 460 -19.48 -8.76 3.43
N HIS A 461 -19.91 -9.21 4.63
CA HIS A 461 -21.15 -8.71 5.22
C HIS A 461 -21.08 -7.23 5.62
N HIS A 462 -19.90 -6.68 5.92
CA HIS A 462 -19.74 -5.26 6.22
C HIS A 462 -20.26 -4.36 5.09
N PHE A 463 -20.13 -4.76 3.81
CA PHE A 463 -20.69 -4.01 2.68
C PHE A 463 -22.23 -3.98 2.64
N LEU A 464 -22.90 -4.76 3.50
CA LEU A 464 -24.36 -4.95 3.49
C LEU A 464 -25.03 -4.36 4.74
N ILE A 465 -24.28 -3.80 5.68
CA ILE A 465 -24.79 -3.23 6.92
C ILE A 465 -24.69 -1.70 6.94
N SER A 466 -25.51 -1.06 7.76
CA SER A 466 -25.44 0.37 8.01
C SER A 466 -24.56 0.67 9.23
N ARG A 467 -24.13 1.93 9.37
CA ARG A 467 -23.33 2.39 10.53
C ARG A 467 -24.03 2.25 11.90
N LYS A 468 -25.35 2.02 11.91
CA LYS A 468 -26.19 1.82 13.10
C LYS A 468 -26.84 0.43 13.14
N ALA A 469 -26.29 -0.53 12.40
CA ALA A 469 -26.87 -1.87 12.32
C ALA A 469 -27.04 -2.47 13.73
N SER A 470 -28.16 -3.19 13.92
CA SER A 470 -28.34 -4.06 15.07
C SER A 470 -27.64 -5.42 14.85
N PHE A 471 -27.49 -6.20 15.93
CA PHE A 471 -27.03 -7.59 15.81
C PHE A 471 -27.92 -8.40 14.85
N GLU A 472 -29.24 -8.17 14.86
CA GLU A 472 -30.17 -8.84 13.95
C GLU A 472 -29.93 -8.44 12.49
N ASP A 473 -29.69 -7.16 12.20
CA ASP A 473 -29.38 -6.67 10.85
C ASP A 473 -28.10 -7.31 10.32
N ALA A 474 -27.06 -7.36 11.14
CA ALA A 474 -25.77 -7.94 10.77
C ALA A 474 -25.86 -9.47 10.56
N ALA A 475 -26.64 -10.18 11.38
CA ALA A 475 -26.90 -11.60 11.18
C ALA A 475 -27.64 -11.86 9.84
N LYS A 476 -28.61 -11.03 9.48
CA LYS A 476 -29.30 -11.08 8.17
C LYS A 476 -28.36 -10.75 7.02
N ALA A 477 -27.46 -9.78 7.23
CA ALA A 477 -26.43 -9.43 6.24
C ALA A 477 -25.46 -10.57 5.99
N LEU A 478 -25.03 -11.33 7.01
CA LEU A 478 -24.22 -12.55 6.86
C LEU A 478 -24.94 -13.62 6.02
N ILE A 479 -26.24 -13.83 6.25
CA ILE A 479 -27.06 -14.74 5.44
C ILE A 479 -27.11 -14.25 3.97
N THR A 480 -27.27 -12.94 3.75
CA THR A 480 -27.29 -12.35 2.42
C THR A 480 -25.93 -12.47 1.74
N ALA A 481 -24.82 -12.21 2.45
CA ALA A 481 -23.48 -12.40 1.94
C ALA A 481 -23.24 -13.87 1.54
N ASN A 482 -23.70 -14.83 2.35
CA ASN A 482 -23.61 -16.26 1.99
C ASN A 482 -24.43 -16.62 0.75
N LYS A 483 -25.61 -16.02 0.55
CA LYS A 483 -26.38 -16.20 -0.69
C LYS A 483 -25.61 -15.72 -1.92
N ASN A 484 -24.99 -14.56 -1.80
CA ASN A 484 -24.23 -13.94 -2.90
C ASN A 484 -22.94 -14.70 -3.24
N LEU A 485 -22.23 -15.17 -2.21
CA LEU A 485 -20.92 -15.83 -2.37
C LEU A 485 -21.02 -17.34 -2.61
N ASN A 486 -21.98 -18.03 -1.96
CA ASN A 486 -22.04 -19.48 -1.86
C ASN A 486 -23.42 -20.03 -2.22
N HIS A 487 -24.26 -19.27 -2.93
CA HIS A 487 -25.62 -19.68 -3.32
C HIS A 487 -26.49 -20.17 -2.13
N GLY A 488 -26.20 -19.68 -0.92
CA GLY A 488 -26.95 -20.04 0.28
C GLY A 488 -26.54 -21.36 0.96
N ALA A 489 -25.48 -22.02 0.50
CA ALA A 489 -25.09 -23.36 0.98
C ALA A 489 -24.94 -23.47 2.51
N ASN A 490 -24.54 -22.41 3.20
CA ASN A 490 -24.30 -22.40 4.64
C ASN A 490 -25.41 -21.69 5.45
N GLU A 491 -26.56 -21.35 4.83
CA GLU A 491 -27.60 -20.55 5.48
C GLU A 491 -28.13 -21.19 6.78
N SER A 492 -28.36 -22.50 6.78
CA SER A 492 -28.85 -23.19 7.99
C SER A 492 -27.87 -23.07 9.16
N VAL A 493 -26.58 -23.28 8.90
CA VAL A 493 -25.53 -23.19 9.93
C VAL A 493 -25.44 -21.76 10.49
N ILE A 494 -25.44 -20.75 9.61
CA ILE A 494 -25.41 -19.34 10.03
C ILE A 494 -26.63 -19.01 10.87
N ARG A 495 -27.81 -19.37 10.39
CA ARG A 495 -29.08 -19.12 11.12
C ARG A 495 -29.09 -19.81 12.48
N ASP A 496 -28.65 -21.06 12.56
CA ASP A 496 -28.66 -21.83 13.81
C ASP A 496 -27.74 -21.21 14.87
N VAL A 497 -26.58 -20.68 14.50
CA VAL A 497 -25.70 -19.96 15.45
C VAL A 497 -26.44 -18.74 16.04
N PHE A 498 -26.99 -17.88 15.20
CA PHE A 498 -27.65 -16.65 15.65
C PHE A 498 -28.98 -16.90 16.38
N VAL A 499 -29.71 -17.98 16.06
CA VAL A 499 -30.88 -18.40 16.82
C VAL A 499 -30.48 -18.91 18.21
N ARG A 500 -29.45 -19.74 18.31
CA ARG A 500 -28.97 -20.22 19.63
C ARG A 500 -28.46 -19.09 20.50
N ARG A 501 -27.85 -18.09 19.92
CA ARG A 501 -27.35 -16.89 20.61
C ARG A 501 -28.44 -15.85 20.89
N GLY A 502 -29.71 -16.08 20.43
CA GLY A 502 -30.86 -15.23 20.70
C GLY A 502 -30.97 -13.98 19.80
N ILE A 503 -30.08 -13.82 18.82
CA ILE A 503 -30.04 -12.69 17.88
C ILE A 503 -31.13 -12.83 16.82
N LEU A 504 -31.37 -14.03 16.29
CA LEU A 504 -32.45 -14.28 15.35
C LEU A 504 -33.61 -15.02 16.01
N PRO A 505 -34.87 -14.77 15.60
CA PRO A 505 -36.02 -15.44 16.16
C PRO A 505 -36.03 -16.95 15.85
N ASN A 506 -36.47 -17.76 16.80
CA ASN A 506 -36.63 -19.20 16.60
C ASN A 506 -37.93 -19.48 15.82
N PRO A 507 -37.85 -20.00 14.58
CA PRO A 507 -39.04 -20.26 13.77
C PRO A 507 -40.02 -21.25 14.41
N LYS A 508 -39.54 -22.17 15.27
CA LYS A 508 -40.41 -23.16 15.98
C LYS A 508 -41.24 -22.55 17.12
N ARG A 509 -40.89 -21.39 17.64
CA ARG A 509 -41.67 -20.72 18.72
C ARG A 509 -42.82 -19.89 18.18
N ASN A 510 -42.78 -19.40 16.95
CA ASN A 510 -43.88 -18.60 16.38
C ASN A 510 -45.11 -19.41 16.01
N ASN A 511 -44.98 -20.73 15.74
CA ASN A 511 -46.12 -21.59 15.46
C ASN A 511 -46.97 -21.94 16.71
N LYS A 512 -46.52 -21.65 17.94
CA LYS A 512 -47.32 -21.87 19.16
C LYS A 512 -48.16 -20.69 19.56
N ARG A 513 -48.02 -19.49 18.95
CA ARG A 513 -48.87 -18.31 19.25
C ARG A 513 -50.00 -18.09 18.24
N ALA A 514 -50.10 -18.86 17.16
CA ALA A 514 -51.13 -18.72 16.14
C ALA A 514 -52.35 -19.67 16.36
N GLY A 515 -52.49 -20.25 17.51
CA GLY A 515 -53.54 -21.25 17.77
C GLY A 515 -54.31 -21.01 19.09
N VAL A 516 -54.90 -19.81 19.26
CA VAL A 516 -56.01 -19.65 20.21
C VAL A 516 -57.21 -19.09 19.42
N PRO A 517 -58.25 -19.89 19.14
CA PRO A 517 -59.47 -19.35 18.56
C PRO A 517 -60.16 -18.45 19.59
N PHE A 518 -60.47 -17.25 19.22
CA PHE A 518 -61.42 -16.42 19.96
C PHE A 518 -62.77 -17.11 19.98
N ALA A 519 -63.22 -17.54 21.16
CA ALA A 519 -64.59 -17.97 21.36
C ALA A 519 -65.50 -16.75 21.25
N GLU A 520 -66.35 -16.71 20.26
CA GLU A 520 -67.47 -15.78 20.17
C GLU A 520 -68.42 -16.07 21.34
N THR A 521 -68.47 -15.19 22.30
CA THR A 521 -69.57 -15.13 23.29
C THR A 521 -70.73 -14.41 22.64
N THR A 522 -71.70 -15.18 22.12
CA THR A 522 -73.07 -14.69 21.88
C THR A 522 -73.72 -14.36 23.22
N GLY A 523 -73.80 -13.09 23.56
CA GLY A 523 -74.58 -12.58 24.63
C GLY A 523 -76.04 -12.28 24.18
N ARG A 524 -76.99 -13.05 24.66
CA ARG A 524 -78.41 -12.71 24.59
C ARG A 524 -78.80 -11.98 25.82
N LYS A 525 -79.56 -10.87 25.61
CA LYS A 525 -80.42 -10.02 26.34
C LYS A 525 -79.80 -8.77 26.94
#